data_c3de6f9cb758687a4a97d201b747aa2f
#
_entry.id   c3de6f9cb758687a4a97d201b747aa2f
#
_cell.length_a   1.000
_cell.length_b   1.000
_cell.length_c   1.000
_cell.angle_alpha   90.00
_cell.angle_beta   90.00
_cell.angle_gamma   90.00
#
_symmetry.space_group_name_H-M   'P 1'
#
loop_
_entity.id
_entity.type
_entity.pdbx_description
1 polymer ?
#
loop_
_entity_poly.entity_id
_entity_poly.type
_entity_poly.pdbx_seq_one_letter_code
_entity_poly.pdbx_strand_id
1 'polypeptide(L)'
;MQTEKLSDKEFKLLLSELKADSRFYKTLRDLQKENKRLGITKKNGKHTRLYTLYSSMKMRCSDKNKGRNRKDYYDKGIRVCDEWKNSFLEFYIWAITNGYNDTLSIDRIDSNGNYEPSNCRWIPLPEQQRNKSNNRLYTYNEKTQTLAEWGREYNISYDRLFKRLKKGWTFADALTKPINKNKSRKEYK
;
A
#
# COMPACT_ATOMS: atom_id res chain seq x y z
N MET A 1 -36.11 3.77 5.27
CA MET A 1 -35.79 4.40 3.99
C MET A 1 -34.57 3.66 3.42
N GLN A 2 -34.78 2.89 2.36
CA GLN A 2 -33.66 2.25 1.59
C GLN A 2 -32.96 3.40 0.85
N THR A 3 -31.70 3.64 1.17
CA THR A 3 -30.86 4.53 0.37
C THR A 3 -30.55 3.80 -0.92
N GLU A 4 -31.19 4.16 -2.01
CA GLU A 4 -30.86 3.69 -3.35
C GLU A 4 -29.37 3.94 -3.62
N LYS A 5 -28.72 2.89 -4.07
CA LYS A 5 -27.30 2.91 -4.39
C LYS A 5 -27.17 3.63 -5.72
N LEU A 6 -26.57 4.80 -5.73
CA LEU A 6 -26.25 5.53 -6.95
C LEU A 6 -25.49 4.61 -7.93
N SER A 7 -25.87 4.63 -9.19
CA SER A 7 -25.10 3.96 -10.24
C SER A 7 -23.73 4.64 -10.40
N ASP A 8 -22.75 3.93 -10.95
CA ASP A 8 -21.39 4.47 -11.17
C ASP A 8 -21.40 5.75 -12.02
N LYS A 9 -22.39 5.89 -12.92
CA LYS A 9 -22.55 7.08 -13.76
C LYS A 9 -23.07 8.27 -12.96
N GLU A 10 -24.09 8.07 -12.15
CA GLU A 10 -24.66 9.10 -11.26
C GLU A 10 -23.64 9.54 -10.20
N PHE A 11 -22.87 8.58 -9.68
CA PHE A 11 -21.81 8.87 -8.73
C PHE A 11 -20.68 9.70 -9.36
N LYS A 12 -20.23 9.39 -10.58
CA LYS A 12 -19.25 10.19 -11.33
C LYS A 12 -19.74 11.60 -11.63
N LEU A 13 -21.04 11.73 -11.98
CA LEU A 13 -21.65 13.03 -12.22
C LEU A 13 -21.70 13.86 -10.94
N LEU A 14 -22.18 13.28 -9.84
CA LEU A 14 -22.18 13.92 -8.52
C LEU A 14 -20.78 14.37 -8.09
N LEU A 15 -19.77 13.54 -8.31
CA LEU A 15 -18.36 13.90 -8.03
C LEU A 15 -17.86 15.05 -8.89
N SER A 16 -18.29 15.14 -10.16
CA SER A 16 -17.91 16.24 -11.05
C SER A 16 -18.55 17.56 -10.61
N GLU A 17 -19.80 17.52 -10.17
CA GLU A 17 -20.53 18.66 -9.62
C GLU A 17 -19.93 19.12 -8.28
N LEU A 18 -19.58 18.19 -7.39
CA LEU A 18 -18.89 18.49 -6.14
C LEU A 18 -17.50 19.12 -6.36
N LYS A 19 -16.79 18.74 -7.42
CA LYS A 19 -15.52 19.38 -7.80
C LYS A 19 -15.69 20.79 -8.33
N ALA A 20 -16.79 21.06 -9.05
CA ALA A 20 -17.07 22.39 -9.62
C ALA A 20 -17.41 23.43 -8.53
N ASP A 21 -17.86 23.00 -7.37
CA ASP A 21 -18.28 23.90 -6.28
C ASP A 21 -17.45 23.72 -5.00
N SER A 22 -16.15 24.01 -5.12
CA SER A 22 -15.21 23.99 -3.96
C SER A 22 -15.58 24.99 -2.85
N ARG A 23 -16.53 25.88 -3.10
CA ARG A 23 -17.08 26.84 -2.13
C ARG A 23 -18.14 26.23 -1.20
N PHE A 24 -18.63 25.03 -1.49
CA PHE A 24 -19.71 24.39 -0.72
C PHE A 24 -19.25 23.82 0.63
N TYR A 25 -17.96 23.48 0.77
CA TYR A 25 -17.44 22.90 2.03
C TYR A 25 -16.82 23.97 2.92
N LYS A 26 -17.65 24.75 3.58
CA LYS A 26 -17.20 25.86 4.42
C LYS A 26 -16.52 25.44 5.73
N THR A 27 -16.67 24.20 6.20
CA THR A 27 -16.07 23.74 7.45
C THR A 27 -15.75 22.24 7.46
N LEU A 28 -14.77 21.83 8.30
CA LEU A 28 -14.47 20.40 8.56
C LEU A 28 -15.69 19.58 8.99
N ARG A 29 -16.64 20.24 9.70
CA ARG A 29 -17.89 19.63 10.15
C ARG A 29 -18.80 19.26 8.99
N ASP A 30 -18.89 20.09 7.97
CA ASP A 30 -19.71 19.84 6.77
C ASP A 30 -19.12 18.71 5.95
N LEU A 31 -17.82 18.66 5.80
CA LEU A 31 -17.10 17.53 5.18
C LEU A 31 -17.34 16.21 5.92
N GLN A 32 -17.35 16.22 7.25
CA GLN A 32 -17.63 15.03 8.05
C GLN A 32 -19.07 14.54 7.91
N LYS A 33 -20.04 15.47 7.88
CA LYS A 33 -21.46 15.15 7.63
C LYS A 33 -21.65 14.54 6.25
N GLU A 34 -21.00 15.12 5.24
CA GLU A 34 -21.08 14.65 3.87
C GLU A 34 -20.47 13.26 3.70
N ASN A 35 -19.32 13.01 4.26
CA ASN A 35 -18.69 11.69 4.28
C ASN A 35 -19.60 10.63 4.92
N LYS A 36 -20.34 11.00 5.98
CA LYS A 36 -21.32 10.13 6.64
C LYS A 36 -22.55 9.90 5.75
N ARG A 37 -23.07 10.95 5.13
CA ARG A 37 -24.23 10.88 4.19
C ARG A 37 -23.93 9.98 3.01
N LEU A 38 -22.75 10.10 2.41
CA LEU A 38 -22.31 9.29 1.28
C LEU A 38 -21.90 7.85 1.66
N GLY A 39 -21.79 7.52 2.96
CA GLY A 39 -21.39 6.19 3.43
C GLY A 39 -19.97 5.77 3.04
N ILE A 40 -19.13 6.71 2.61
CA ILE A 40 -17.79 6.42 2.06
C ILE A 40 -16.74 6.06 3.12
N THR A 41 -17.00 6.42 4.39
CA THR A 41 -16.08 6.10 5.50
C THR A 41 -16.38 4.76 6.16
N LYS A 42 -17.67 4.37 6.21
CA LYS A 42 -18.13 3.14 6.88
C LYS A 42 -19.19 2.44 6.05
N LYS A 43 -19.12 1.11 6.00
CA LYS A 43 -20.13 0.22 5.44
C LYS A 43 -20.44 -0.86 6.50
N ASN A 44 -21.72 -1.06 6.82
CA ASN A 44 -22.14 -2.01 7.87
C ASN A 44 -21.40 -1.81 9.21
N GLY A 45 -21.27 -0.56 9.67
CA GLY A 45 -20.58 -0.21 10.93
C GLY A 45 -19.05 -0.28 10.91
N LYS A 46 -18.45 -0.90 9.90
CA LYS A 46 -16.98 -1.04 9.76
C LYS A 46 -16.42 0.01 8.81
N HIS A 47 -15.20 0.46 9.06
CA HIS A 47 -14.50 1.35 8.12
C HIS A 47 -14.32 0.69 6.77
N THR A 48 -14.51 1.47 5.69
CA THR A 48 -14.19 1.01 4.34
C THR A 48 -12.69 0.78 4.21
N ARG A 49 -12.28 -0.11 3.28
CA ARG A 49 -10.87 -0.36 3.03
C ARG A 49 -10.12 0.91 2.61
N LEU A 50 -10.75 1.73 1.75
CA LEU A 50 -10.16 2.99 1.31
C LEU A 50 -9.94 3.97 2.46
N TYR A 51 -10.92 4.09 3.39
CA TYR A 51 -10.75 4.92 4.59
C TYR A 51 -9.64 4.40 5.51
N THR A 52 -9.50 3.09 5.63
CA THR A 52 -8.42 2.45 6.40
C THR A 52 -7.05 2.74 5.78
N LEU A 53 -6.93 2.67 4.45
CA LEU A 53 -5.71 3.05 3.71
C LEU A 53 -5.35 4.52 3.94
N TYR A 54 -6.32 5.41 3.80
CA TYR A 54 -6.17 6.84 4.06
C TYR A 54 -5.69 7.13 5.49
N SER A 55 -6.34 6.54 6.49
CA SER A 55 -5.97 6.72 7.90
C SER A 55 -4.55 6.21 8.17
N SER A 56 -4.18 5.07 7.58
CA SER A 56 -2.83 4.50 7.71
C SER A 56 -1.76 5.37 7.02
N MET A 57 -2.08 5.96 5.88
CA MET A 57 -1.20 6.90 5.17
C MET A 57 -0.95 8.14 6.02
N LYS A 58 -1.99 8.76 6.56
CA LYS A 58 -1.88 9.93 7.46
C LYS A 58 -1.08 9.62 8.71
N MET A 59 -1.33 8.46 9.34
CA MET A 59 -0.61 8.04 10.54
C MET A 59 0.89 7.88 10.27
N ARG A 60 1.27 7.26 9.14
CA ARG A 60 2.70 7.10 8.77
C ARG A 60 3.43 8.43 8.67
N CYS A 61 2.76 9.47 8.16
CA CYS A 61 3.31 10.81 7.94
C CYS A 61 3.10 11.77 9.13
N SER A 62 2.60 11.28 10.27
CA SER A 62 2.30 12.08 11.46
C SER A 62 3.46 12.09 12.46
N ASP A 63 3.63 13.20 13.18
CA ASP A 63 4.47 13.32 14.37
C ASP A 63 4.07 12.35 15.49
N LYS A 64 2.78 11.98 15.53
CA LYS A 64 2.21 10.99 16.47
C LYS A 64 2.61 9.55 16.18
N ASN A 65 3.25 9.30 15.03
CA ASN A 65 3.73 7.98 14.69
C ASN A 65 4.90 7.56 15.59
N LYS A 66 4.65 6.61 16.50
CA LYS A 66 5.68 6.00 17.36
C LYS A 66 6.13 4.62 16.87
N GLY A 67 5.64 4.20 15.69
CA GLY A 67 5.94 2.90 15.11
C GLY A 67 7.32 2.82 14.44
N ARG A 68 7.75 1.59 14.13
CA ARG A 68 9.04 1.30 13.47
C ARG A 68 9.23 2.02 12.14
N ASN A 69 8.13 2.34 11.46
CA ASN A 69 8.14 2.99 10.14
C ASN A 69 8.22 4.52 10.22
N ARG A 70 8.31 5.11 11.42
CA ARG A 70 8.47 6.57 11.58
C ARG A 70 9.68 7.10 10.81
N LYS A 71 10.84 6.43 10.96
CA LYS A 71 12.09 6.76 10.25
C LYS A 71 12.00 6.67 8.74
N ASP A 72 11.05 5.88 8.21
CA ASP A 72 10.88 5.67 6.77
C ASP A 72 9.94 6.70 6.13
N TYR A 73 9.19 7.47 6.93
CA TYR A 73 8.20 8.46 6.47
C TYR A 73 8.38 9.82 7.14
N TYR A 74 7.93 9.97 8.40
CA TYR A 74 7.89 11.26 9.08
C TYR A 74 9.29 11.87 9.25
N ASP A 75 10.26 11.09 9.70
CA ASP A 75 11.63 11.57 9.93
C ASP A 75 12.38 11.87 8.63
N LYS A 76 11.96 11.28 7.49
CA LYS A 76 12.41 11.66 6.14
C LYS A 76 11.75 12.91 5.57
N GLY A 77 10.84 13.54 6.29
CA GLY A 77 10.11 14.70 5.80
C GLY A 77 8.92 14.37 4.90
N ILE A 78 8.57 13.09 4.70
CA ILE A 78 7.44 12.70 3.85
C ILE A 78 6.12 13.11 4.53
N ARG A 79 5.27 13.79 3.77
CA ARG A 79 3.99 14.35 4.24
C ARG A 79 2.84 13.92 3.32
N VAL A 80 1.64 14.18 3.76
CA VAL A 80 0.42 14.11 2.95
C VAL A 80 0.08 15.54 2.53
N CYS A 81 -0.25 15.77 1.26
CA CYS A 81 -0.65 17.10 0.77
C CYS A 81 -1.84 17.64 1.58
N ASP A 82 -1.98 18.95 1.62
CA ASP A 82 -2.95 19.61 2.50
C ASP A 82 -4.39 19.27 2.13
N GLU A 83 -4.71 19.10 0.86
CA GLU A 83 -6.02 18.68 0.39
C GLU A 83 -6.41 17.33 1.00
N TRP A 84 -5.54 16.33 0.89
CA TRP A 84 -5.82 15.00 1.44
C TRP A 84 -5.68 14.96 2.96
N LYS A 85 -4.77 15.77 3.53
CA LYS A 85 -4.60 15.84 4.98
C LYS A 85 -5.88 16.32 5.68
N ASN A 86 -6.56 17.29 5.07
CA ASN A 86 -7.72 17.97 5.64
C ASN A 86 -9.05 17.35 5.23
N SER A 87 -9.13 16.65 4.07
CA SER A 87 -10.36 16.12 3.52
C SER A 87 -10.21 14.68 3.02
N PHE A 88 -10.93 13.74 3.66
CA PHE A 88 -11.05 12.39 3.13
C PHE A 88 -11.80 12.37 1.80
N LEU A 89 -12.77 13.27 1.61
CA LEU A 89 -13.54 13.35 0.38
C LEU A 89 -12.64 13.65 -0.83
N GLU A 90 -11.69 14.57 -0.70
CA GLU A 90 -10.72 14.88 -1.77
C GLU A 90 -9.86 13.66 -2.12
N PHE A 91 -9.35 12.95 -1.12
CA PHE A 91 -8.63 11.70 -1.33
C PHE A 91 -9.54 10.63 -2.00
N TYR A 92 -10.79 10.51 -1.53
CA TYR A 92 -11.76 9.56 -2.07
C TYR A 92 -12.06 9.84 -3.55
N ILE A 93 -12.32 11.11 -3.91
CA ILE A 93 -12.56 11.54 -5.28
C ILE A 93 -11.37 11.15 -6.16
N TRP A 94 -10.15 11.54 -5.75
CA TRP A 94 -8.95 11.16 -6.47
C TRP A 94 -8.82 9.63 -6.61
N ALA A 95 -9.04 8.90 -5.56
CA ALA A 95 -8.93 7.46 -5.57
C ALA A 95 -9.84 6.81 -6.62
N ILE A 96 -11.11 7.18 -6.64
CA ILE A 96 -12.10 6.60 -7.56
C ILE A 96 -11.83 7.05 -9.00
N THR A 97 -11.51 8.32 -9.23
CA THR A 97 -11.22 8.84 -10.59
C THR A 97 -9.92 8.30 -11.17
N ASN A 98 -9.00 7.79 -10.32
CA ASN A 98 -7.75 7.16 -10.75
C ASN A 98 -7.79 5.62 -10.68
N GLY A 99 -8.99 5.01 -10.68
CA GLY A 99 -9.18 3.58 -10.88
C GLY A 99 -9.00 2.71 -9.64
N TYR A 100 -9.22 3.26 -8.42
CA TYR A 100 -9.20 2.47 -7.20
C TYR A 100 -10.19 1.30 -7.24
N ASN A 101 -9.75 0.17 -6.75
CA ASN A 101 -10.59 -0.94 -6.32
C ASN A 101 -9.99 -1.62 -5.07
N ASP A 102 -10.75 -2.51 -4.43
CA ASP A 102 -10.35 -3.12 -3.16
C ASP A 102 -9.17 -4.10 -3.23
N THR A 103 -8.66 -4.43 -4.42
CA THR A 103 -7.49 -5.30 -4.61
C THR A 103 -6.17 -4.52 -4.72
N LEU A 104 -6.26 -3.18 -4.88
CA LEU A 104 -5.11 -2.31 -5.10
C LEU A 104 -4.58 -1.69 -3.81
N SER A 105 -3.36 -1.22 -3.85
CA SER A 105 -2.71 -0.44 -2.79
C SER A 105 -2.15 0.85 -3.34
N ILE A 106 -2.14 1.90 -2.52
CA ILE A 106 -1.51 3.16 -2.88
C ILE A 106 0.01 3.02 -2.84
N ASP A 107 0.66 3.49 -3.89
CA ASP A 107 2.11 3.52 -4.05
C ASP A 107 2.55 4.92 -4.45
N ARG A 108 3.73 5.35 -4.00
CA ARG A 108 4.35 6.60 -4.43
C ARG A 108 5.31 6.33 -5.57
N ILE A 109 5.21 7.09 -6.64
CA ILE A 109 6.08 7.01 -7.83
C ILE A 109 7.52 7.30 -7.40
N ASP A 110 7.74 8.45 -6.76
CA ASP A 110 8.97 8.74 -6.03
C ASP A 110 8.78 8.36 -4.54
N SER A 111 9.52 7.37 -4.09
CA SER A 111 9.44 6.87 -2.71
C SER A 111 9.92 7.88 -1.66
N ASN A 112 10.66 8.93 -2.05
CA ASN A 112 11.09 10.01 -1.17
C ASN A 112 10.16 11.23 -1.23
N GLY A 113 9.26 11.29 -2.21
CA GLY A 113 8.26 12.35 -2.37
C GLY A 113 7.06 12.18 -1.44
N ASN A 114 6.18 13.18 -1.42
CA ASN A 114 4.98 13.24 -0.62
C ASN A 114 3.85 12.35 -1.16
N TYR A 115 2.84 12.10 -0.32
CA TYR A 115 1.56 11.60 -0.78
C TYR A 115 0.74 12.75 -1.34
N GLU A 116 0.65 12.81 -2.66
CA GLU A 116 -0.07 13.83 -3.41
C GLU A 116 -0.56 13.24 -4.75
N PRO A 117 -1.55 13.85 -5.42
CA PRO A 117 -2.12 13.34 -6.67
C PRO A 117 -1.09 13.06 -7.77
N SER A 118 -0.06 13.91 -7.90
CA SER A 118 0.98 13.79 -8.91
C SER A 118 2.00 12.68 -8.64
N ASN A 119 2.17 12.31 -7.38
CA ASN A 119 3.17 11.33 -6.94
C ASN A 119 2.57 9.99 -6.50
N CYS A 120 1.24 9.79 -6.59
CA CYS A 120 0.59 8.57 -6.15
C CYS A 120 -0.06 7.83 -7.31
N ARG A 121 -0.06 6.50 -7.20
CA ARG A 121 -0.73 5.59 -8.13
C ARG A 121 -1.30 4.38 -7.40
N TRP A 122 -2.18 3.65 -8.07
CA TRP A 122 -2.71 2.37 -7.59
C TRP A 122 -1.96 1.22 -8.24
N ILE A 123 -1.45 0.29 -7.43
CA ILE A 123 -0.76 -0.91 -7.90
C ILE A 123 -1.33 -2.15 -7.20
N PRO A 124 -1.26 -3.33 -7.83
CA PRO A 124 -1.59 -4.58 -7.19
C PRO A 124 -0.78 -4.83 -5.92
N LEU A 125 -1.41 -5.38 -4.88
CA LEU A 125 -0.75 -5.69 -3.60
C LEU A 125 0.56 -6.51 -3.75
N PRO A 126 0.64 -7.53 -4.62
CA PRO A 126 1.90 -8.26 -4.83
C PRO A 126 3.02 -7.36 -5.36
N GLU A 127 2.72 -6.42 -6.25
CA GLU A 127 3.69 -5.47 -6.80
C GLU A 127 4.20 -4.51 -5.72
N GLN A 128 3.32 -3.99 -4.87
CA GLN A 128 3.74 -3.15 -3.74
C GLN A 128 4.66 -3.90 -2.77
N GLN A 129 4.43 -5.20 -2.55
CA GLN A 129 5.31 -6.01 -1.72
C GLN A 129 6.71 -6.17 -2.33
N ARG A 130 6.81 -6.18 -3.68
CA ARG A 130 8.09 -6.22 -4.41
C ARG A 130 8.86 -4.91 -4.27
N ASN A 131 8.18 -3.78 -4.28
CA ASN A 131 8.76 -2.43 -4.24
C ASN A 131 9.20 -1.97 -2.83
N LYS A 132 9.10 -2.82 -1.80
CA LYS A 132 9.59 -2.47 -0.47
C LYS A 132 11.11 -2.26 -0.51
N SER A 133 11.58 -1.14 0.03
CA SER A 133 13.00 -0.73 0.08
C SER A 133 13.92 -1.73 0.78
N ASN A 134 13.38 -2.64 1.58
CA ASN A 134 14.14 -3.70 2.24
C ASN A 134 14.17 -5.03 1.45
N ASN A 135 13.51 -5.12 0.30
CA ASN A 135 13.63 -6.28 -0.57
C ASN A 135 14.96 -6.23 -1.31
N ARG A 136 15.86 -7.11 -0.96
CA ARG A 136 17.07 -7.32 -1.76
C ARG A 136 16.71 -8.05 -3.05
N LEU A 137 17.14 -7.48 -4.16
CA LEU A 137 17.03 -8.11 -5.47
C LEU A 137 18.32 -8.92 -5.74
N TYR A 138 18.16 -10.05 -6.37
CA TYR A 138 19.25 -10.95 -6.76
C TYR A 138 19.12 -11.26 -8.24
N THR A 139 20.23 -11.18 -8.97
CA THR A 139 20.31 -11.46 -10.40
C THR A 139 20.95 -12.83 -10.64
N TYR A 140 20.29 -13.65 -11.46
CA TYR A 140 20.80 -14.94 -11.91
C TYR A 140 20.24 -15.24 -13.30
N ASN A 141 21.08 -15.66 -14.26
CA ASN A 141 20.72 -15.90 -15.66
C ASN A 141 19.90 -14.74 -16.25
N GLU A 142 20.43 -13.51 -16.19
CA GLU A 142 19.85 -12.27 -16.73
C GLU A 142 18.49 -11.85 -16.12
N LYS A 143 17.98 -12.61 -15.17
CA LYS A 143 16.71 -12.33 -14.49
C LYS A 143 16.96 -11.79 -13.09
N THR A 144 16.29 -10.71 -12.73
CA THR A 144 16.41 -10.05 -11.42
C THR A 144 15.08 -10.17 -10.67
N GLN A 145 15.12 -10.78 -9.47
CA GLN A 145 13.93 -11.04 -8.65
C GLN A 145 14.25 -10.93 -7.16
N THR A 146 13.22 -10.88 -6.33
CA THR A 146 13.35 -11.01 -4.88
C THR A 146 13.69 -12.45 -4.47
N LEU A 147 14.27 -12.63 -3.29
CA LEU A 147 14.59 -13.95 -2.76
C LEU A 147 13.37 -14.88 -2.65
N ALA A 148 12.19 -14.31 -2.37
CA ALA A 148 10.94 -15.05 -2.28
C ALA A 148 10.45 -15.55 -3.65
N GLU A 149 10.65 -14.76 -4.72
CA GLU A 149 10.31 -15.16 -6.11
C GLU A 149 11.24 -16.25 -6.59
N TRP A 150 12.53 -16.12 -6.35
CA TRP A 150 13.51 -17.16 -6.63
C TRP A 150 13.18 -18.46 -5.89
N GLY A 151 12.77 -18.34 -4.62
CA GLY A 151 12.37 -19.49 -3.82
C GLY A 151 11.19 -20.27 -4.43
N ARG A 152 10.19 -19.54 -4.95
CA ARG A 152 9.05 -20.16 -5.65
C ARG A 152 9.46 -20.83 -6.95
N GLU A 153 10.27 -20.15 -7.75
CA GLU A 153 10.72 -20.64 -9.06
C GLU A 153 11.57 -21.92 -8.95
N TYR A 154 12.46 -21.96 -7.97
CA TYR A 154 13.37 -23.11 -7.75
C TYR A 154 12.85 -24.09 -6.68
N ASN A 155 11.63 -23.94 -6.22
CA ASN A 155 11.01 -24.78 -5.16
C ASN A 155 11.89 -24.89 -3.90
N ILE A 156 12.47 -23.78 -3.47
CA ILE A 156 13.29 -23.65 -2.26
C ILE A 156 12.64 -22.65 -1.33
N SER A 157 12.47 -22.98 -0.03
CA SER A 157 11.89 -22.02 0.92
C SER A 157 12.76 -20.77 1.08
N TYR A 158 12.11 -19.60 1.27
CA TYR A 158 12.77 -18.33 1.55
C TYR A 158 13.81 -18.46 2.67
N ASP A 159 13.43 -19.07 3.79
CA ASP A 159 14.33 -19.23 4.96
C ASP A 159 15.59 -20.00 4.62
N ARG A 160 15.48 -21.00 3.76
CA ARG A 160 16.63 -21.80 3.34
C ARG A 160 17.58 -21.00 2.46
N LEU A 161 17.06 -20.28 1.47
CA LEU A 161 17.86 -19.38 0.63
C LEU A 161 18.56 -18.33 1.51
N PHE A 162 17.79 -17.69 2.38
CA PHE A 162 18.33 -16.68 3.30
C PHE A 162 19.43 -17.23 4.21
N LYS A 163 19.25 -18.43 4.79
CA LYS A 163 20.28 -19.08 5.63
C LYS A 163 21.54 -19.45 4.85
N ARG A 164 21.40 -19.90 3.59
CA ARG A 164 22.54 -20.20 2.71
C ARG A 164 23.35 -18.95 2.43
N LEU A 165 22.70 -17.86 2.03
CA LEU A 165 23.35 -16.57 1.78
C LEU A 165 23.99 -15.99 3.05
N LYS A 166 23.34 -16.09 4.20
CA LYS A 166 23.91 -15.67 5.49
C LYS A 166 25.17 -16.48 5.87
N LYS A 167 25.29 -17.73 5.40
CA LYS A 167 26.48 -18.58 5.57
C LYS A 167 27.57 -18.33 4.52
N GLY A 168 27.41 -17.30 3.67
CA GLY A 168 28.43 -16.92 2.68
C GLY A 168 28.35 -17.69 1.35
N TRP A 169 27.25 -18.40 1.07
CA TRP A 169 27.11 -19.06 -0.22
C TRP A 169 26.92 -18.01 -1.34
N THR A 170 27.46 -18.30 -2.53
CA THR A 170 27.11 -17.52 -3.71
C THR A 170 25.62 -17.65 -4.00
N PHE A 171 25.02 -16.68 -4.70
CA PHE A 171 23.60 -16.73 -5.00
C PHE A 171 23.27 -17.93 -5.93
N ALA A 172 24.13 -18.20 -6.92
CA ALA A 172 24.02 -19.36 -7.79
C ALA A 172 24.05 -20.69 -7.00
N ASP A 173 24.99 -20.85 -6.09
CA ASP A 173 25.07 -22.03 -5.23
C ASP A 173 23.85 -22.17 -4.31
N ALA A 174 23.38 -21.05 -3.79
CA ALA A 174 22.21 -21.03 -2.92
C ALA A 174 20.94 -21.52 -3.63
N LEU A 175 20.82 -21.24 -4.94
CA LEU A 175 19.70 -21.70 -5.77
C LEU A 175 19.83 -23.14 -6.24
N THR A 176 21.02 -23.54 -6.69
CA THR A 176 21.21 -24.75 -7.50
C THR A 176 21.67 -25.97 -6.71
N LYS A 177 22.39 -25.78 -5.61
CA LYS A 177 22.89 -26.93 -4.82
C LYS A 177 21.75 -27.70 -4.14
N PRO A 178 21.78 -29.05 -4.22
CA PRO A 178 20.72 -29.89 -3.69
C PRO A 178 20.53 -29.76 -2.20
N ILE A 179 19.32 -30.11 -1.77
CA ILE A 179 18.93 -30.14 -0.35
C ILE A 179 19.41 -31.46 0.24
N ASN A 180 20.41 -31.43 1.12
CA ASN A 180 20.84 -32.62 1.85
C ASN A 180 19.75 -33.04 2.85
N LYS A 181 18.90 -33.99 2.46
CA LYS A 181 17.77 -34.48 3.28
C LYS A 181 18.25 -35.20 4.55
N ASN A 182 19.51 -35.61 4.62
CA ASN A 182 20.02 -36.45 5.72
C ASN A 182 20.49 -35.69 6.99
N LYS A 183 20.56 -34.35 6.97
CA LYS A 183 20.97 -33.58 8.15
C LYS A 183 19.81 -33.12 9.07
N SER A 184 18.57 -33.21 8.62
CA SER A 184 17.43 -32.71 9.38
C SER A 184 16.89 -33.66 10.46
N ARG A 185 17.46 -34.87 10.61
CA ARG A 185 17.03 -35.86 11.63
C ARG A 185 17.92 -35.96 12.88
N LYS A 186 19.03 -35.20 12.96
CA LYS A 186 19.99 -35.29 14.08
C LYS A 186 19.98 -34.12 15.08
N GLU A 187 19.10 -33.12 14.91
CA GLU A 187 19.10 -31.96 15.82
C GLU A 187 17.93 -31.93 16.84
N TYR A 188 17.16 -33.04 16.93
CA TYR A 188 16.16 -33.19 17.98
C TYR A 188 16.27 -34.60 18.60
N LYS A 189 17.31 -34.84 19.40
CA LYS A 189 17.38 -35.82 20.46
C LYS A 189 18.09 -35.20 21.65
#